data_04f410a0b102d00fbd35869c51b1bda7
#
_entry.id   04f410a0b102d00fbd35869c51b1bda7
#
_cell.length_a   1.000
_cell.length_b   1.000
_cell.length_c   1.000
_cell.angle_alpha   90.00
_cell.angle_beta   90.00
_cell.angle_gamma   90.00
#
_symmetry.space_group_name_H-M   'P 1'
#
loop_
_entity.id
_entity.type
_entity.pdbx_description
1 polymer ?
#
loop_
_entity_poly.entity_id
_entity_poly.type
_entity_poly.pdbx_seq_one_letter_code
_entity_poly.pdbx_strand_id
1 'polypeptide(L)'
;MLDRLHLCVITDATLVPGRDHVAIAQAALSAGADMIQLRDKTSDLRTLLAQARAVQALCRSSGAVFIVNDRLDLALASDADGVHVGQDDLPVEAARRLLGPGRILGVSTHERNQAEEAQARGADYIGFGPMFRTGTKDTGYTPRGLNMLREIRAAVSLPILAIGGITLENVVEVIAAGATAPAVISAIVAAPDVAAATAAFRERVALAKNLGQSGQVPRWDP
;
A
#
# COMPACT_ATOMS: atom_id res chain seq x y z
N MET A 1 5.45 10.20 -9.80
CA MET A 1 5.33 8.72 -9.89
C MET A 1 4.23 8.23 -8.96
N LEU A 2 4.30 8.48 -7.66
CA LEU A 2 3.32 7.97 -6.67
C LEU A 2 1.88 8.46 -6.89
N ASP A 3 1.68 9.66 -7.42
CA ASP A 3 0.34 10.21 -7.73
C ASP A 3 -0.43 9.44 -8.83
N ARG A 4 0.26 8.60 -9.58
CA ARG A 4 -0.33 7.82 -10.70
C ARG A 4 -0.60 6.36 -10.35
N LEU A 5 -0.31 5.94 -9.11
CA LEU A 5 -0.56 4.58 -8.67
C LEU A 5 -2.06 4.23 -8.76
N HIS A 6 -2.37 3.02 -9.22
CA HIS A 6 -3.71 2.46 -9.20
C HIS A 6 -3.86 1.40 -8.12
N LEU A 7 -2.80 0.64 -7.83
CA LEU A 7 -2.89 -0.46 -6.89
C LEU A 7 -1.53 -0.77 -6.25
N CYS A 8 -1.53 -0.80 -4.92
CA CYS A 8 -0.47 -1.37 -4.11
C CYS A 8 -0.90 -2.76 -3.62
N VAL A 9 -0.13 -3.80 -3.93
CA VAL A 9 -0.32 -5.14 -3.37
C VAL A 9 0.70 -5.35 -2.27
N ILE A 10 0.21 -5.64 -1.05
CA ILE A 10 1.06 -5.96 0.09
C ILE A 10 1.12 -7.48 0.22
N THR A 11 2.32 -8.05 0.11
CA THR A 11 2.52 -9.49 0.21
C THR A 11 2.46 -9.95 1.67
N ASP A 12 1.85 -11.09 1.91
CA ASP A 12 1.84 -11.78 3.20
C ASP A 12 1.83 -13.29 2.97
N ALA A 13 2.97 -13.94 3.18
CA ALA A 13 3.15 -15.36 2.92
C ALA A 13 2.47 -16.26 3.97
N THR A 14 1.95 -15.69 5.05
CA THR A 14 1.27 -16.45 6.11
C THR A 14 -0.21 -16.73 5.79
N LEU A 15 -0.81 -16.01 4.85
CA LEU A 15 -2.23 -16.12 4.54
C LEU A 15 -2.59 -17.40 3.77
N VAL A 16 -1.68 -17.89 2.93
CA VAL A 16 -1.93 -19.09 2.12
C VAL A 16 -0.70 -20.00 2.15
N PRO A 17 -0.78 -21.20 2.75
CA PRO A 17 0.33 -22.14 2.78
C PRO A 17 0.89 -22.43 1.39
N GLY A 18 2.21 -22.42 1.26
CA GLY A 18 2.91 -22.69 -0.01
C GLY A 18 2.96 -21.53 -1.01
N ARG A 19 2.41 -20.37 -0.66
CA ARG A 19 2.47 -19.17 -1.49
C ARG A 19 3.45 -18.17 -0.89
N ASP A 20 4.64 -18.06 -1.49
CA ASP A 20 5.70 -17.16 -1.02
C ASP A 20 5.55 -15.73 -1.58
N HIS A 21 6.39 -14.80 -1.09
CA HIS A 21 6.35 -13.39 -1.51
C HIS A 21 6.67 -13.21 -2.99
N VAL A 22 7.55 -14.05 -3.55
CA VAL A 22 7.97 -13.96 -4.95
C VAL A 22 6.82 -14.38 -5.88
N ALA A 23 6.13 -15.49 -5.56
CA ALA A 23 4.97 -15.96 -6.31
C ALA A 23 3.82 -14.94 -6.29
N ILE A 24 3.54 -14.34 -5.11
CA ILE A 24 2.53 -13.29 -4.97
C ILE A 24 2.90 -12.07 -5.83
N ALA A 25 4.14 -11.58 -5.70
CA ALA A 25 4.60 -10.42 -6.45
C ALA A 25 4.56 -10.66 -7.96
N GLN A 26 5.03 -11.82 -8.43
CA GLN A 26 5.01 -12.17 -9.85
C GLN A 26 3.58 -12.18 -10.42
N ALA A 27 2.63 -12.81 -9.73
CA ALA A 27 1.24 -12.85 -10.16
C ALA A 27 0.59 -11.46 -10.15
N ALA A 28 0.84 -10.64 -9.10
CA ALA A 28 0.30 -9.29 -9.02
C ALA A 28 0.89 -8.37 -10.10
N LEU A 29 2.20 -8.42 -10.34
CA LEU A 29 2.87 -7.62 -11.36
C LEU A 29 2.43 -7.98 -12.78
N SER A 30 2.24 -9.26 -13.08
CA SER A 30 1.74 -9.72 -14.39
C SER A 30 0.33 -9.19 -14.69
N ALA A 31 -0.45 -8.88 -13.66
CA ALA A 31 -1.80 -8.30 -13.75
C ALA A 31 -1.81 -6.77 -13.55
N GLY A 32 -0.63 -6.15 -13.50
CA GLY A 32 -0.48 -4.70 -13.55
C GLY A 32 -0.50 -3.99 -12.19
N ALA A 33 -0.13 -4.63 -11.09
CA ALA A 33 0.14 -3.91 -9.85
C ALA A 33 1.25 -2.88 -10.06
N ASP A 34 1.05 -1.65 -9.57
CA ASP A 34 2.02 -0.55 -9.73
C ASP A 34 3.03 -0.50 -8.58
N MET A 35 2.68 -1.08 -7.45
CA MET A 35 3.53 -1.13 -6.27
C MET A 35 3.38 -2.48 -5.57
N ILE A 36 4.51 -3.05 -5.20
CA ILE A 36 4.56 -4.21 -4.30
C ILE A 36 5.17 -3.78 -2.98
N GLN A 37 4.48 -4.08 -1.87
CA GLN A 37 5.04 -3.92 -0.54
C GLN A 37 5.29 -5.29 0.08
N LEU A 38 6.54 -5.59 0.39
CA LEU A 38 6.91 -6.85 1.06
C LEU A 38 6.71 -6.71 2.57
N ARG A 39 5.79 -7.50 3.10
CA ARG A 39 5.49 -7.57 4.54
C ARG A 39 5.66 -9.00 5.03
N ASP A 40 6.62 -9.22 5.93
CA ASP A 40 6.85 -10.48 6.64
C ASP A 40 7.21 -10.20 8.09
N LYS A 41 6.60 -10.97 9.00
CA LYS A 41 6.81 -10.87 10.45
C LYS A 41 7.41 -12.16 11.04
N THR A 42 7.67 -13.16 10.20
CA THR A 42 7.94 -14.54 10.65
C THR A 42 9.24 -15.14 10.11
N SER A 43 9.66 -14.77 8.91
CA SER A 43 10.83 -15.34 8.27
C SER A 43 12.15 -14.83 8.88
N ASP A 44 13.16 -15.66 8.86
CA ASP A 44 14.52 -15.22 9.17
C ASP A 44 15.04 -14.21 8.12
N LEU A 45 15.95 -13.35 8.58
CA LEU A 45 16.44 -12.24 7.74
C LEU A 45 17.15 -12.68 6.47
N ARG A 46 17.86 -13.81 6.49
CA ARG A 46 18.60 -14.32 5.31
C ARG A 46 17.63 -14.75 4.22
N THR A 47 16.64 -15.54 4.58
CA THR A 47 15.56 -15.98 3.68
C THR A 47 14.80 -14.78 3.14
N LEU A 48 14.43 -13.84 4.01
CA LEU A 48 13.68 -12.66 3.63
C LEU A 48 14.46 -11.73 2.69
N LEU A 49 15.79 -11.58 2.89
CA LEU A 49 16.66 -10.82 1.99
C LEU A 49 16.73 -11.45 0.59
N ALA A 50 16.80 -12.77 0.50
CA ALA A 50 16.79 -13.45 -0.79
C ALA A 50 15.48 -13.22 -1.54
N GLN A 51 14.33 -13.32 -0.85
CA GLN A 51 13.02 -13.04 -1.43
C GLN A 51 12.86 -11.55 -1.80
N ALA A 52 13.31 -10.62 -0.94
CA ALA A 52 13.26 -9.20 -1.23
C ALA A 52 14.03 -8.82 -2.50
N ARG A 53 15.23 -9.39 -2.70
CA ARG A 53 16.01 -9.20 -3.93
C ARG A 53 15.32 -9.75 -5.17
N ALA A 54 14.67 -10.91 -5.05
CA ALA A 54 13.90 -11.49 -6.14
C ALA A 54 12.68 -10.62 -6.49
N VAL A 55 11.94 -10.14 -5.49
CA VAL A 55 10.81 -9.22 -5.69
C VAL A 55 11.28 -7.89 -6.32
N GLN A 56 12.42 -7.35 -5.86
CA GLN A 56 12.99 -6.13 -6.46
C GLN A 56 13.33 -6.32 -7.95
N ALA A 57 13.90 -7.45 -8.31
CA ALA A 57 14.21 -7.75 -9.72
C ALA A 57 12.93 -7.81 -10.57
N LEU A 58 11.85 -8.40 -10.06
CA LEU A 58 10.53 -8.44 -10.72
C LEU A 58 9.93 -7.04 -10.85
N CYS A 59 9.95 -6.21 -9.80
CA CYS A 59 9.44 -4.85 -9.84
C CYS A 59 10.21 -3.99 -10.85
N ARG A 60 11.54 -4.08 -10.83
CA ARG A 60 12.40 -3.36 -11.79
C ARG A 60 12.09 -3.75 -13.24
N SER A 61 11.86 -5.01 -13.54
CA SER A 61 11.55 -5.48 -14.90
C SER A 61 10.18 -5.03 -15.39
N SER A 62 9.22 -4.82 -14.48
CA SER A 62 7.85 -4.37 -14.78
C SER A 62 7.65 -2.86 -14.63
N GLY A 63 8.66 -2.12 -14.16
CA GLY A 63 8.54 -0.67 -13.89
C GLY A 63 7.67 -0.34 -12.67
N ALA A 64 7.42 -1.31 -11.79
CA ALA A 64 6.67 -1.14 -10.56
C ALA A 64 7.57 -0.70 -9.39
N VAL A 65 6.98 -0.06 -8.39
CA VAL A 65 7.68 0.37 -7.18
C VAL A 65 7.78 -0.79 -6.18
N PHE A 66 8.97 -0.99 -5.61
CA PHE A 66 9.18 -1.97 -4.54
C PHE A 66 9.42 -1.29 -3.18
N ILE A 67 8.57 -1.59 -2.22
CA ILE A 67 8.63 -1.08 -0.84
C ILE A 67 8.81 -2.24 0.13
N VAL A 68 9.68 -2.06 1.12
CA VAL A 68 9.82 -2.98 2.26
C VAL A 68 9.05 -2.42 3.45
N ASN A 69 8.25 -3.26 4.12
CA ASN A 69 7.51 -2.86 5.31
C ASN A 69 8.38 -2.94 6.57
N ASP A 70 8.39 -1.89 7.42
CA ASP A 70 9.05 -1.73 8.72
C ASP A 70 10.60 -1.79 8.70
N ARG A 71 11.18 -2.67 7.93
CA ARG A 71 12.60 -3.05 7.96
C ARG A 71 13.45 -2.19 7.03
N LEU A 72 13.95 -1.06 7.54
CA LEU A 72 14.84 -0.15 6.80
C LEU A 72 16.16 -0.84 6.39
N ASP A 73 16.72 -1.66 7.26
CA ASP A 73 17.92 -2.44 6.98
C ASP A 73 17.72 -3.39 5.76
N LEU A 74 16.58 -4.05 5.70
CA LEU A 74 16.22 -4.92 4.59
C LEU A 74 15.99 -4.11 3.31
N ALA A 75 15.32 -2.95 3.39
CA ALA A 75 15.13 -2.06 2.24
C ALA A 75 16.46 -1.65 1.60
N LEU A 76 17.43 -1.25 2.43
CA LEU A 76 18.77 -0.89 1.97
C LEU A 76 19.54 -2.09 1.41
N ALA A 77 19.49 -3.23 2.09
CA ALA A 77 20.24 -4.44 1.70
C ALA A 77 19.68 -5.10 0.42
N SER A 78 18.39 -4.92 0.12
CA SER A 78 17.74 -5.45 -1.08
C SER A 78 17.70 -4.46 -2.25
N ASP A 79 18.21 -3.23 -2.05
CA ASP A 79 18.11 -2.12 -3.02
C ASP A 79 16.65 -1.79 -3.39
N ALA A 80 15.74 -1.85 -2.40
CA ALA A 80 14.35 -1.48 -2.59
C ALA A 80 14.21 0.03 -2.91
N ASP A 81 13.14 0.39 -3.63
CA ASP A 81 12.85 1.80 -3.93
C ASP A 81 12.50 2.60 -2.69
N GLY A 82 12.08 1.93 -1.61
CA GLY A 82 11.79 2.60 -0.35
C GLY A 82 11.39 1.66 0.79
N VAL A 83 10.96 2.30 1.88
CA VAL A 83 10.46 1.65 3.09
C VAL A 83 9.13 2.27 3.51
N HIS A 84 8.28 1.48 4.14
CA HIS A 84 7.06 1.94 4.82
C HIS A 84 7.17 1.66 6.30
N VAL A 85 7.05 2.68 7.14
CA VAL A 85 7.16 2.59 8.60
C VAL A 85 5.82 2.84 9.29
N GLY A 86 5.56 2.12 10.38
CA GLY A 86 4.44 2.34 11.27
C GLY A 86 4.73 3.35 12.38
N GLN A 87 3.73 3.56 13.25
CA GLN A 87 3.84 4.52 14.36
C GLN A 87 4.82 4.06 15.46
N ASP A 88 5.03 2.75 15.58
CA ASP A 88 5.90 2.12 16.60
C ASP A 88 7.29 1.77 16.03
N ASP A 89 7.54 2.07 14.76
CA ASP A 89 8.83 1.84 14.09
C ASP A 89 9.77 3.04 14.27
N LEU A 90 10.81 3.14 13.43
CA LEU A 90 11.71 4.28 13.44
C LEU A 90 10.95 5.61 13.19
N PRO A 91 11.21 6.66 13.99
CA PRO A 91 10.65 7.98 13.72
C PRO A 91 10.97 8.46 12.30
N VAL A 92 10.03 9.17 11.68
CA VAL A 92 10.07 9.57 10.26
C VAL A 92 11.40 10.28 9.92
N GLU A 93 11.88 11.19 10.76
CA GLU A 93 13.13 11.91 10.52
C GLU A 93 14.36 11.00 10.60
N ALA A 94 14.33 10.01 11.50
CA ALA A 94 15.42 9.04 11.61
C ALA A 94 15.43 8.11 10.39
N ALA A 95 14.25 7.63 9.97
CA ALA A 95 14.09 6.81 8.77
C ALA A 95 14.53 7.60 7.52
N ARG A 96 14.10 8.85 7.35
CA ARG A 96 14.49 9.70 6.22
C ARG A 96 16.01 9.93 6.18
N ARG A 97 16.64 10.22 7.32
CA ARG A 97 18.08 10.43 7.39
C ARG A 97 18.89 9.20 6.97
N LEU A 98 18.46 8.01 7.38
CA LEU A 98 19.14 6.75 7.03
C LEU A 98 18.85 6.32 5.59
N LEU A 99 17.63 6.53 5.11
CA LEU A 99 17.20 6.17 3.77
C LEU A 99 17.82 7.08 2.70
N GLY A 100 18.12 8.33 3.06
CA GLY A 100 18.58 9.35 2.14
C GLY A 100 17.46 9.97 1.30
N PRO A 101 17.76 10.98 0.46
CA PRO A 101 16.73 11.72 -0.29
C PRO A 101 16.22 10.98 -1.54
N GLY A 102 16.93 9.97 -2.00
CA GLY A 102 16.62 9.30 -3.28
C GLY A 102 15.67 8.11 -3.17
N ARG A 103 15.28 7.71 -1.94
CA ARG A 103 14.36 6.57 -1.72
C ARG A 103 13.04 7.02 -1.11
N ILE A 104 12.01 6.25 -1.39
CA ILE A 104 10.63 6.52 -0.98
C ILE A 104 10.44 6.16 0.50
N LEU A 105 9.84 7.07 1.26
CA LEU A 105 9.43 6.86 2.64
C LEU A 105 7.91 6.94 2.76
N GLY A 106 7.27 5.81 3.04
CA GLY A 106 5.86 5.74 3.40
C GLY A 106 5.67 5.71 4.91
N VAL A 107 4.57 6.28 5.39
CA VAL A 107 4.25 6.32 6.82
C VAL A 107 2.81 5.90 7.06
N SER A 108 2.59 4.93 7.97
CA SER A 108 1.24 4.56 8.43
C SER A 108 0.62 5.69 9.25
N THR A 109 -0.62 6.05 8.96
CA THR A 109 -1.36 7.08 9.68
C THR A 109 -2.80 6.63 9.95
N HIS A 110 -3.35 7.08 11.06
CA HIS A 110 -4.68 6.70 11.52
C HIS A 110 -5.56 7.91 11.86
N GLU A 111 -4.96 9.10 11.94
CA GLU A 111 -5.58 10.35 12.35
C GLU A 111 -4.97 11.51 11.56
N ARG A 112 -5.69 12.65 11.55
CA ARG A 112 -5.29 13.83 10.81
C ARG A 112 -3.94 14.39 11.25
N ASN A 113 -3.72 14.51 12.56
CA ASN A 113 -2.45 15.01 13.11
C ASN A 113 -1.26 14.16 12.67
N GLN A 114 -1.40 12.82 12.65
CA GLN A 114 -0.36 11.91 12.17
C GLN A 114 -0.05 12.11 10.68
N ALA A 115 -1.07 12.37 9.86
CA ALA A 115 -0.90 12.62 8.43
C ALA A 115 -0.18 13.95 8.17
N GLU A 116 -0.58 15.02 8.87
CA GLU A 116 0.06 16.35 8.80
C GLU A 116 1.52 16.27 9.29
N GLU A 117 1.77 15.55 10.37
CA GLU A 117 3.11 15.33 10.92
C GLU A 117 3.99 14.51 9.96
N ALA A 118 3.48 13.44 9.38
CA ALA A 118 4.21 12.64 8.40
C ALA A 118 4.63 13.50 7.19
N GLN A 119 3.74 14.35 6.69
CA GLN A 119 4.05 15.30 5.62
C GLN A 119 5.13 16.30 6.03
N ALA A 120 5.01 16.91 7.20
CA ALA A 120 5.96 17.92 7.69
C ALA A 120 7.36 17.32 7.92
N ARG A 121 7.44 16.02 8.24
CA ARG A 121 8.70 15.31 8.53
C ARG A 121 9.30 14.59 7.32
N GLY A 122 8.74 14.78 6.12
CA GLY A 122 9.36 14.34 4.87
C GLY A 122 8.98 12.92 4.42
N ALA A 123 7.77 12.47 4.74
CA ALA A 123 7.17 11.31 4.08
C ALA A 123 6.88 11.63 2.60
N ASP A 124 6.99 10.64 1.72
CA ASP A 124 6.63 10.76 0.30
C ASP A 124 5.19 10.31 0.04
N TYR A 125 4.62 9.47 0.90
CA TYR A 125 3.23 9.09 0.90
C TYR A 125 2.79 8.62 2.30
N ILE A 126 1.50 8.59 2.52
CA ILE A 126 0.92 8.02 3.74
C ILE A 126 0.08 6.79 3.43
N GLY A 127 0.15 5.80 4.32
CA GLY A 127 -0.81 4.70 4.41
C GLY A 127 -1.90 5.09 5.40
N PHE A 128 -3.15 5.22 4.95
CA PHE A 128 -4.26 5.64 5.83
C PHE A 128 -5.27 4.52 6.06
N GLY A 129 -5.54 4.21 7.31
CA GLY A 129 -6.51 3.17 7.68
C GLY A 129 -6.52 2.81 9.18
N PRO A 130 -7.23 1.75 9.56
CA PRO A 130 -8.01 0.87 8.68
C PRO A 130 -9.28 1.54 8.16
N MET A 131 -9.56 1.42 6.86
CA MET A 131 -10.76 2.02 6.27
C MET A 131 -12.03 1.33 6.76
N PHE A 132 -12.03 0.00 6.74
CA PHE A 132 -13.14 -0.85 7.15
C PHE A 132 -12.65 -1.91 8.14
N ARG A 133 -13.58 -2.70 8.70
CA ARG A 133 -13.23 -3.80 9.58
C ARG A 133 -12.34 -4.81 8.85
N THR A 134 -11.27 -5.24 9.49
CA THR A 134 -10.31 -6.20 8.93
C THR A 134 -9.77 -7.11 10.02
N GLY A 135 -9.50 -8.37 9.66
CA GLY A 135 -8.81 -9.32 10.54
C GLY A 135 -7.36 -9.61 10.14
N THR A 136 -6.87 -8.99 9.05
CA THR A 136 -5.52 -9.28 8.50
C THR A 136 -4.40 -8.69 9.36
N LYS A 137 -4.61 -7.52 9.95
CA LYS A 137 -3.69 -6.87 10.88
C LYS A 137 -4.50 -6.28 12.02
N ASP A 138 -4.20 -6.70 13.25
CA ASP A 138 -4.68 -5.98 14.43
C ASP A 138 -3.86 -4.68 14.54
N THR A 139 -4.52 -3.55 14.37
CA THR A 139 -3.91 -2.23 14.48
C THR A 139 -4.28 -1.53 15.77
N GLY A 140 -5.17 -2.13 16.59
CA GLY A 140 -5.76 -1.49 17.77
C GLY A 140 -6.71 -0.33 17.44
N TYR A 141 -6.91 0.00 16.17
CA TYR A 141 -7.78 1.10 15.73
C TYR A 141 -9.13 0.61 15.19
N THR A 142 -10.17 1.34 15.52
CA THR A 142 -11.49 1.17 14.88
C THR A 142 -11.45 1.67 13.42
N PRO A 143 -12.35 1.17 12.55
CA PRO A 143 -12.46 1.66 11.18
C PRO A 143 -12.61 3.19 11.11
N ARG A 144 -11.83 3.83 10.24
CA ARG A 144 -11.78 5.29 10.07
C ARG A 144 -12.87 5.80 9.13
N GLY A 145 -13.24 4.99 8.15
CA GLY A 145 -14.30 5.30 7.20
C GLY A 145 -13.98 6.40 6.18
N LEU A 146 -14.91 6.61 5.27
CA LEU A 146 -14.73 7.50 4.12
C LEU A 146 -14.70 8.99 4.50
N ASN A 147 -15.42 9.39 5.57
CA ASN A 147 -15.46 10.80 5.99
C ASN A 147 -14.09 11.26 6.48
N MET A 148 -13.44 10.47 7.34
CA MET A 148 -12.09 10.79 7.81
C MET A 148 -11.08 10.77 6.66
N LEU A 149 -11.22 9.88 5.67
CA LEU A 149 -10.37 9.90 4.48
C LEU A 149 -10.50 11.23 3.71
N ARG A 150 -11.72 11.77 3.54
CA ARG A 150 -11.95 13.10 2.93
C ARG A 150 -11.28 14.23 3.73
N GLU A 151 -11.37 14.17 5.05
CA GLU A 151 -10.71 15.14 5.95
C GLU A 151 -9.19 15.08 5.81
N ILE A 152 -8.61 13.88 5.78
CA ILE A 152 -7.17 13.67 5.55
C ILE A 152 -6.78 14.21 4.18
N ARG A 153 -7.55 13.90 3.12
CA ARG A 153 -7.26 14.39 1.77
C ARG A 153 -7.25 15.93 1.69
N ALA A 154 -8.13 16.58 2.44
CA ALA A 154 -8.16 18.04 2.51
C ALA A 154 -6.98 18.64 3.31
N ALA A 155 -6.40 17.88 4.23
CA ALA A 155 -5.35 18.35 5.14
C ALA A 155 -3.92 18.18 4.57
N VAL A 156 -3.69 17.17 3.70
CA VAL A 156 -2.34 16.87 3.19
C VAL A 156 -2.33 16.84 1.66
N SER A 157 -1.17 17.13 1.07
CA SER A 157 -0.94 17.04 -0.38
C SER A 157 -0.32 15.71 -0.81
N LEU A 158 0.19 14.92 0.14
CA LEU A 158 0.83 13.64 -0.13
C LEU A 158 -0.12 12.63 -0.80
N PRO A 159 0.39 11.72 -1.63
CA PRO A 159 -0.34 10.53 -2.04
C PRO A 159 -0.84 9.74 -0.83
N ILE A 160 -2.11 9.29 -0.88
CA ILE A 160 -2.75 8.52 0.18
C ILE A 160 -3.01 7.11 -0.33
N LEU A 161 -2.35 6.12 0.26
CA LEU A 161 -2.67 4.70 0.06
C LEU A 161 -3.65 4.27 1.15
N ALA A 162 -4.92 4.12 0.78
CA ALA A 162 -5.94 3.66 1.72
C ALA A 162 -5.82 2.15 1.95
N ILE A 163 -5.91 1.71 3.22
CA ILE A 163 -5.70 0.32 3.61
C ILE A 163 -6.71 -0.15 4.65
N GLY A 164 -6.97 -1.46 4.69
CA GLY A 164 -7.76 -2.15 5.71
C GLY A 164 -9.21 -2.38 5.31
N GLY A 165 -9.56 -3.65 5.07
CA GLY A 165 -10.90 -4.08 4.70
C GLY A 165 -11.39 -3.61 3.33
N ILE A 166 -10.47 -3.27 2.43
CA ILE A 166 -10.81 -2.86 1.07
C ILE A 166 -11.09 -4.10 0.21
N THR A 167 -12.23 -4.06 -0.49
CA THR A 167 -12.72 -5.11 -1.38
C THR A 167 -13.12 -4.52 -2.74
N LEU A 168 -13.48 -5.38 -3.70
CA LEU A 168 -13.98 -4.91 -5.01
C LEU A 168 -15.28 -4.11 -4.92
N GLU A 169 -16.09 -4.37 -3.88
CA GLU A 169 -17.37 -3.70 -3.68
C GLU A 169 -17.19 -2.26 -3.18
N ASN A 170 -16.17 -1.99 -2.33
CA ASN A 170 -16.00 -0.69 -1.68
C ASN A 170 -14.85 0.17 -2.23
N VAL A 171 -13.98 -0.38 -3.09
CA VAL A 171 -12.79 0.33 -3.59
C VAL A 171 -13.11 1.60 -4.38
N VAL A 172 -14.23 1.62 -5.10
CA VAL A 172 -14.67 2.80 -5.88
C VAL A 172 -14.95 3.98 -4.97
N GLU A 173 -15.65 3.75 -3.85
CA GLU A 173 -15.95 4.78 -2.85
C GLU A 173 -14.68 5.29 -2.15
N VAL A 174 -13.71 4.41 -1.92
CA VAL A 174 -12.40 4.76 -1.34
C VAL A 174 -11.64 5.72 -2.27
N ILE A 175 -11.62 5.45 -3.57
CA ILE A 175 -10.99 6.34 -4.55
C ILE A 175 -11.76 7.66 -4.64
N ALA A 176 -13.08 7.64 -4.70
CA ALA A 176 -13.93 8.83 -4.73
C ALA A 176 -13.80 9.69 -3.45
N ALA A 177 -13.45 9.09 -2.32
CA ALA A 177 -13.18 9.80 -1.07
C ALA A 177 -11.79 10.45 -1.01
N GLY A 178 -10.94 10.28 -2.04
CA GLY A 178 -9.66 10.98 -2.17
C GLY A 178 -8.41 10.13 -1.97
N ALA A 179 -8.54 8.79 -1.88
CA ALA A 179 -7.36 7.92 -1.93
C ALA A 179 -6.69 8.00 -3.31
N THR A 180 -5.37 8.04 -3.33
CA THR A 180 -4.57 7.95 -4.55
C THR A 180 -4.63 6.53 -5.13
N ALA A 181 -4.53 5.52 -4.25
CA ALA A 181 -4.66 4.11 -4.60
C ALA A 181 -5.08 3.29 -3.37
N PRO A 182 -5.70 2.12 -3.53
CA PRO A 182 -5.84 1.15 -2.45
C PRO A 182 -4.53 0.40 -2.22
N ALA A 183 -4.26 0.05 -0.96
CA ALA A 183 -3.28 -0.96 -0.56
C ALA A 183 -4.03 -2.20 -0.07
N VAL A 184 -3.85 -3.32 -0.76
CA VAL A 184 -4.66 -4.52 -0.56
C VAL A 184 -3.78 -5.70 -0.14
N ILE A 185 -4.23 -6.47 0.86
CA ILE A 185 -3.59 -7.70 1.30
C ILE A 185 -4.51 -8.89 1.00
N SER A 186 -5.38 -9.24 1.93
CA SER A 186 -6.14 -10.50 1.91
C SER A 186 -7.06 -10.67 0.71
N ALA A 187 -7.73 -9.60 0.26
CA ALA A 187 -8.62 -9.67 -0.90
C ALA A 187 -7.91 -10.05 -2.21
N ILE A 188 -6.59 -9.89 -2.27
CA ILE A 188 -5.76 -10.33 -3.40
C ILE A 188 -4.96 -11.58 -3.04
N VAL A 189 -4.19 -11.52 -1.94
CA VAL A 189 -3.23 -12.58 -1.58
C VAL A 189 -3.91 -13.90 -1.24
N ALA A 190 -5.09 -13.85 -0.59
CA ALA A 190 -5.87 -15.05 -0.25
C ALA A 190 -6.82 -15.51 -1.37
N ALA A 191 -6.92 -14.78 -2.48
CA ALA A 191 -7.72 -15.20 -3.62
C ALA A 191 -7.16 -16.50 -4.24
N PRO A 192 -8.01 -17.36 -4.80
CA PRO A 192 -7.56 -18.57 -5.53
C PRO A 192 -6.60 -18.22 -6.67
N ASP A 193 -6.87 -17.14 -7.39
CA ASP A 193 -6.04 -16.56 -8.45
C ASP A 193 -5.67 -15.11 -8.12
N VAL A 194 -4.41 -14.91 -7.73
CA VAL A 194 -3.87 -13.59 -7.38
C VAL A 194 -3.86 -12.64 -8.57
N ALA A 195 -3.54 -13.14 -9.77
CA ALA A 195 -3.50 -12.32 -10.97
C ALA A 195 -4.90 -11.84 -11.37
N ALA A 196 -5.88 -12.74 -11.39
CA ALA A 196 -7.27 -12.36 -11.67
C ALA A 196 -7.84 -11.35 -10.67
N ALA A 197 -7.58 -11.57 -9.36
CA ALA A 197 -7.99 -10.62 -8.32
C ALA A 197 -7.31 -9.25 -8.50
N THR A 198 -6.00 -9.23 -8.80
CA THR A 198 -5.26 -7.98 -9.06
C THR A 198 -5.83 -7.23 -10.27
N ALA A 199 -6.09 -7.92 -11.38
CA ALA A 199 -6.68 -7.33 -12.58
C ALA A 199 -8.04 -6.69 -12.29
N ALA A 200 -8.90 -7.39 -11.55
CA ALA A 200 -10.21 -6.88 -11.16
C ALA A 200 -10.12 -5.60 -10.30
N PHE A 201 -9.20 -5.53 -9.33
CA PHE A 201 -8.95 -4.31 -8.58
C PHE A 201 -8.44 -3.17 -9.47
N ARG A 202 -7.50 -3.45 -10.37
CA ARG A 202 -6.97 -2.46 -11.32
C ARG A 202 -8.06 -1.83 -12.18
N GLU A 203 -8.94 -2.67 -12.73
CA GLU A 203 -10.06 -2.21 -13.56
C GLU A 203 -11.02 -1.32 -12.77
N ARG A 204 -11.41 -1.72 -11.56
CA ARG A 204 -12.29 -0.94 -10.69
C ARG A 204 -11.67 0.42 -10.31
N VAL A 205 -10.39 0.45 -9.98
CA VAL A 205 -9.69 1.70 -9.65
C VAL A 205 -9.56 2.61 -10.86
N ALA A 206 -9.24 2.06 -12.04
CA ALA A 206 -9.16 2.84 -13.26
C ALA A 206 -10.52 3.47 -13.62
N LEU A 207 -11.61 2.70 -13.50
CA LEU A 207 -12.97 3.21 -13.68
C LEU A 207 -13.28 4.34 -12.71
N ALA A 208 -13.00 4.17 -11.40
CA ALA A 208 -13.26 5.18 -10.38
C ALA A 208 -12.50 6.49 -10.65
N LYS A 209 -11.23 6.40 -11.08
CA LYS A 209 -10.41 7.59 -11.43
C LYS A 209 -10.93 8.32 -12.66
N ASN A 210 -11.38 7.60 -13.69
CA ASN A 210 -11.94 8.19 -14.90
C ASN A 210 -13.26 8.92 -14.59
N LEU A 211 -14.12 8.36 -13.75
CA LEU A 211 -15.36 8.99 -13.31
C LEU A 211 -15.08 10.28 -12.51
N GLY A 212 -14.06 10.28 -11.65
CA GLY A 212 -13.66 11.46 -10.89
C GLY A 212 -13.17 12.61 -11.78
N GLN A 213 -12.49 12.32 -12.88
CA GLN A 213 -12.02 13.32 -13.86
C GLN A 213 -13.13 13.91 -14.72
N SER A 214 -14.19 13.14 -14.98
CA SER A 214 -15.35 13.58 -15.79
C SER A 214 -16.40 14.36 -15.00
N GLY A 215 -16.23 14.54 -13.69
CA GLY A 215 -17.23 15.20 -12.81
C GLY A 215 -18.52 14.38 -12.60
N GLN A 216 -18.57 13.17 -13.12
CA GLN A 216 -19.70 12.24 -12.97
C GLN A 216 -19.43 11.30 -11.80
N VAL A 217 -19.64 11.78 -10.58
CA VAL A 217 -19.68 10.90 -9.41
C VAL A 217 -21.06 10.22 -9.42
N PRO A 218 -21.15 8.88 -9.52
CA PRO A 218 -22.43 8.21 -9.35
C PRO A 218 -22.93 8.50 -7.93
N ARG A 219 -24.11 9.10 -7.81
CA ARG A 219 -24.83 9.12 -6.54
C ARG A 219 -25.35 7.71 -6.32
N TRP A 220 -24.70 6.99 -5.41
CA TRP A 220 -25.28 5.79 -4.85
C TRP A 220 -26.21 6.24 -3.74
N ASP A 221 -27.51 6.15 -3.99
CA ASP A 221 -28.52 6.21 -2.93
C ASP A 221 -28.45 4.91 -2.12
N PRO A 222 -28.58 4.99 -0.79
CA PRO A 222 -28.41 3.86 0.15
C PRO A 222 -29.50 2.79 -0.03
#